data_ed853bbbbce9a987de9b2b98f0bc3fa6
#
_entry.id   ed853bbbbce9a987de9b2b98f0bc3fa6
#
_cell.length_a   1.000
_cell.length_b   1.000
_cell.length_c   1.000
_cell.angle_alpha   90.00
_cell.angle_beta   90.00
_cell.angle_gamma   90.00
#
_symmetry.space_group_name_H-M   'P 1'
#
loop_
_entity.id
_entity.type
_entity.pdbx_description
1 polymer ?
#
loop_
_entity_poly.entity_id
_entity_poly.type
_entity_poly.pdbx_seq_one_letter_code
_entity_poly.pdbx_strand_id
1 'polypeptide(L)'
;GRAYNKVGTFNEVNRAKKSIAIDLTHATGKEVFKEIVSVSDIVIQNYSPRVMGNLGLTYEDLRAVKPDLIMVSMPALGLEGPWSNYISFGPGTDALGGLSSITGYKNGRPHKPGNFYADHNSGFHVATGIMAALFRRYKTGEGQHLEIVLREATMSVIGEYFIEYQFTEKEPKRIGNDHPVFYPHGIFQCKGDDSWIAISVESNQEWQTLCEVIESTELKNDNDLTEVSSRRLNREKIELEITDWTKSKSNKEVMDLMQTRG
;
A
#
# COMPACT_ATOMS: atom_id res chain seq x y z
N GLY A 1 -11.50 -14.97 27.61
CA GLY A 1 -10.79 -13.74 27.20
C GLY A 1 -11.74 -12.79 26.46
N ARG A 2 -11.47 -11.49 26.49
CA ARG A 2 -12.27 -10.48 25.80
C ARG A 2 -12.17 -10.68 24.28
N ALA A 3 -13.30 -10.53 23.56
CA ALA A 3 -13.39 -10.87 22.14
C ALA A 3 -12.36 -10.13 21.25
N TYR A 4 -12.07 -8.86 21.56
CA TYR A 4 -11.11 -8.05 20.79
C TYR A 4 -9.67 -8.59 20.84
N ASN A 5 -9.27 -9.28 21.89
CA ASN A 5 -7.93 -9.91 21.97
C ASN A 5 -7.79 -11.17 21.11
N LYS A 6 -8.85 -11.60 20.42
CA LYS A 6 -8.86 -12.79 19.55
C LYS A 6 -8.84 -12.43 18.06
N VAL A 7 -8.90 -11.15 17.73
CA VAL A 7 -8.88 -10.68 16.34
C VAL A 7 -7.46 -10.71 15.81
N GLY A 8 -7.24 -11.37 14.67
CA GLY A 8 -5.90 -11.56 14.07
C GLY A 8 -5.19 -10.23 13.80
N THR A 9 -5.87 -9.26 13.21
CA THR A 9 -5.32 -7.93 12.95
C THR A 9 -4.89 -7.20 14.22
N PHE A 10 -5.68 -7.31 15.31
CA PHE A 10 -5.26 -6.72 16.59
C PHE A 10 -3.95 -7.33 17.10
N ASN A 11 -3.83 -8.65 17.03
CA ASN A 11 -2.62 -9.35 17.49
C ASN A 11 -1.41 -9.03 16.60
N GLU A 12 -1.63 -8.89 15.31
CA GLU A 12 -0.58 -8.57 14.34
C GLU A 12 0.05 -7.19 14.61
N VAL A 13 -0.79 -6.14 14.72
CA VAL A 13 -0.30 -4.77 14.85
C VAL A 13 0.08 -4.38 16.29
N ASN A 14 -0.23 -5.20 17.30
CA ASN A 14 0.04 -4.87 18.70
C ASN A 14 1.10 -5.76 19.36
N ARG A 15 1.93 -6.43 18.57
CA ARG A 15 3.04 -7.24 19.11
C ARG A 15 4.01 -6.40 19.95
N ALA A 16 4.46 -6.96 21.06
CA ALA A 16 5.39 -6.34 22.01
C ALA A 16 4.95 -5.01 22.63
N LYS A 17 3.70 -4.57 22.44
CA LYS A 17 3.17 -3.37 23.06
C LYS A 17 2.70 -3.64 24.49
N LYS A 18 3.00 -2.73 25.39
CA LYS A 18 2.40 -2.66 26.73
C LYS A 18 1.26 -1.66 26.69
N SER A 19 0.16 -1.94 27.40
CA SER A 19 -1.01 -1.06 27.46
C SER A 19 -1.10 -0.35 28.81
N ILE A 20 -1.47 0.92 28.74
CA ILE A 20 -1.84 1.72 29.91
C ILE A 20 -3.14 2.44 29.60
N ALA A 21 -4.00 2.60 30.60
CA ALA A 21 -5.22 3.39 30.50
C ALA A 21 -5.09 4.65 31.36
N ILE A 22 -5.20 5.82 30.73
CA ILE A 22 -5.12 7.15 31.37
C ILE A 22 -6.26 8.00 30.85
N ASP A 23 -7.00 8.67 31.74
CA ASP A 23 -7.99 9.65 31.33
C ASP A 23 -7.31 11.00 31.11
N LEU A 24 -7.04 11.33 29.85
CA LEU A 24 -6.40 12.58 29.44
C LEU A 24 -7.34 13.80 29.48
N THR A 25 -8.62 13.63 29.80
CA THR A 25 -9.53 14.77 30.08
C THR A 25 -9.39 15.30 31.49
N HIS A 26 -8.86 14.48 32.41
CA HIS A 26 -8.63 14.82 33.79
C HIS A 26 -7.23 15.43 34.01
N ALA A 27 -7.11 16.44 34.88
CA ALA A 27 -5.83 17.11 35.12
C ALA A 27 -4.73 16.15 35.58
N THR A 28 -5.01 15.30 36.58
CA THR A 28 -4.06 14.30 37.08
C THR A 28 -3.64 13.29 35.98
N GLY A 29 -4.58 12.92 35.10
CA GLY A 29 -4.23 12.04 33.95
C GLY A 29 -3.24 12.68 32.99
N LYS A 30 -3.37 14.00 32.73
CA LYS A 30 -2.41 14.76 31.95
C LYS A 30 -1.03 14.86 32.60
N GLU A 31 -1.00 15.04 33.92
CA GLU A 31 0.25 15.07 34.69
C GLU A 31 0.98 13.72 34.57
N VAL A 32 0.28 12.64 34.87
CA VAL A 32 0.85 11.28 34.72
C VAL A 32 1.34 11.03 33.28
N PHE A 33 0.59 11.48 32.26
CA PHE A 33 1.03 11.37 30.88
C PHE A 33 2.32 12.17 30.62
N LYS A 34 2.43 13.38 31.12
CA LYS A 34 3.65 14.21 31.00
C LYS A 34 4.84 13.58 31.74
N GLU A 35 4.63 12.94 32.88
CA GLU A 35 5.67 12.17 33.56
C GLU A 35 6.18 11.00 32.68
N ILE A 36 5.27 10.27 32.01
CA ILE A 36 5.66 9.22 31.07
C ILE A 36 6.44 9.82 29.88
N VAL A 37 6.01 10.95 29.35
CA VAL A 37 6.71 11.65 28.25
C VAL A 37 8.12 12.06 28.68
N SER A 38 8.34 12.50 29.93
CA SER A 38 9.66 12.91 30.41
C SER A 38 10.73 11.80 30.34
N VAL A 39 10.32 10.54 30.38
CA VAL A 39 11.19 9.35 30.29
C VAL A 39 11.07 8.64 28.92
N SER A 40 10.32 9.20 27.99
CA SER A 40 10.11 8.64 26.66
C SER A 40 10.96 9.35 25.62
N ASP A 41 11.39 8.62 24.60
CA ASP A 41 12.14 9.18 23.46
C ASP A 41 11.20 9.75 22.38
N ILE A 42 10.05 9.10 22.19
CA ILE A 42 9.16 9.36 21.07
C ILE A 42 7.71 9.31 21.55
N VAL A 43 6.90 10.26 21.07
CA VAL A 43 5.45 10.24 21.18
C VAL A 43 4.85 10.14 19.79
N ILE A 44 3.95 9.17 19.58
CA ILE A 44 3.23 9.01 18.32
C ILE A 44 1.74 9.12 18.58
N GLN A 45 1.04 9.88 17.76
CA GLN A 45 -0.42 10.01 17.83
C GLN A 45 -1.02 10.07 16.42
N ASN A 46 -2.24 9.54 16.25
CA ASN A 46 -3.01 9.59 15.01
C ASN A 46 -4.41 10.15 15.20
N TYR A 47 -4.57 11.05 16.16
CA TYR A 47 -5.82 11.75 16.39
C TYR A 47 -6.11 12.79 15.31
N SER A 48 -7.39 13.25 15.28
CA SER A 48 -7.75 14.44 14.50
C SER A 48 -6.93 15.64 14.98
N PRO A 49 -6.57 16.59 14.10
CA PRO A 49 -5.61 17.69 14.40
C PRO A 49 -5.88 18.47 15.69
N ARG A 50 -7.16 18.73 15.99
CA ARG A 50 -7.58 19.51 17.16
C ARG A 50 -7.44 18.79 18.51
N VAL A 51 -7.31 17.46 18.53
CA VAL A 51 -7.41 16.68 19.79
C VAL A 51 -6.26 16.99 20.72
N MET A 52 -5.03 16.97 20.26
CA MET A 52 -3.86 17.26 21.12
C MET A 52 -3.89 18.70 21.63
N GLY A 53 -4.31 19.65 20.80
CA GLY A 53 -4.52 21.05 21.23
C GLY A 53 -5.61 21.19 22.29
N ASN A 54 -6.77 20.54 22.10
CA ASN A 54 -7.87 20.57 23.07
C ASN A 54 -7.47 19.93 24.42
N LEU A 55 -6.55 18.97 24.40
CA LEU A 55 -6.03 18.35 25.62
C LEU A 55 -4.92 19.17 26.28
N GLY A 56 -4.33 20.18 25.62
CA GLY A 56 -3.14 20.90 26.10
C GLY A 56 -1.90 19.99 26.12
N LEU A 57 -1.78 19.13 25.08
CA LEU A 57 -0.72 18.15 24.90
C LEU A 57 -0.11 18.30 23.50
N THR A 58 0.02 19.52 23.01
CA THR A 58 0.70 19.85 21.75
C THR A 58 2.18 19.48 21.81
N TYR A 59 2.86 19.51 20.67
CA TYR A 59 4.31 19.32 20.66
C TYR A 59 5.03 20.33 21.56
N GLU A 60 4.63 21.59 21.55
CA GLU A 60 5.24 22.63 22.40
C GLU A 60 4.99 22.37 23.89
N ASP A 61 3.78 21.91 24.28
CA ASP A 61 3.48 21.52 25.66
C ASP A 61 4.35 20.35 26.13
N LEU A 62 4.57 19.37 25.27
CA LEU A 62 5.36 18.18 25.60
C LEU A 62 6.87 18.43 25.51
N ARG A 63 7.31 19.27 24.58
CA ARG A 63 8.70 19.71 24.47
C ARG A 63 9.15 20.49 25.70
N ALA A 64 8.25 21.24 26.35
CA ALA A 64 8.56 21.91 27.60
C ALA A 64 8.94 20.93 28.73
N VAL A 65 8.42 19.69 28.66
CA VAL A 65 8.72 18.62 29.63
C VAL A 65 9.96 17.82 29.19
N LYS A 66 10.11 17.58 27.88
CA LYS A 66 11.19 16.80 27.27
C LYS A 66 11.76 17.56 26.07
N PRO A 67 12.79 18.42 26.25
CA PRO A 67 13.30 19.31 25.20
C PRO A 67 13.80 18.60 23.92
N ASP A 68 14.29 17.38 24.04
CA ASP A 68 14.78 16.55 22.93
C ASP A 68 13.74 15.53 22.43
N LEU A 69 12.47 15.74 22.77
CA LEU A 69 11.36 14.87 22.36
C LEU A 69 11.22 14.83 20.82
N ILE A 70 11.02 13.63 20.29
CA ILE A 70 10.54 13.44 18.93
C ILE A 70 9.04 13.16 19.03
N MET A 71 8.22 14.00 18.41
CA MET A 71 6.77 13.76 18.32
C MET A 71 6.37 13.50 16.87
N VAL A 72 5.52 12.49 16.66
CA VAL A 72 4.96 12.18 15.36
C VAL A 72 3.45 12.34 15.40
N SER A 73 2.93 13.17 14.50
CA SER A 73 1.50 13.28 14.23
C SER A 73 1.16 12.62 12.91
N MET A 74 0.12 11.79 12.91
CA MET A 74 -0.33 11.02 11.74
C MET A 74 -1.79 11.39 11.38
N PRO A 75 -2.07 12.64 10.98
CA PRO A 75 -3.42 13.01 10.58
C PRO A 75 -3.79 12.33 9.24
N ALA A 76 -5.07 12.05 9.06
CA ALA A 76 -5.53 11.48 7.79
C ALA A 76 -5.32 12.42 6.60
N LEU A 77 -5.58 13.72 6.77
CA LEU A 77 -5.64 14.72 5.70
C LEU A 77 -4.78 15.98 5.96
N GLY A 78 -3.89 15.94 6.94
CA GLY A 78 -3.00 17.03 7.32
C GLY A 78 -3.42 17.74 8.62
N LEU A 79 -2.44 18.32 9.31
CA LEU A 79 -2.68 19.16 10.49
C LEU A 79 -3.26 20.53 10.09
N GLU A 80 -2.93 20.97 8.86
CA GLU A 80 -3.33 22.25 8.28
C GLU A 80 -4.02 22.06 6.93
N GLY A 81 -4.54 23.15 6.37
CA GLY A 81 -5.17 23.15 5.05
C GLY A 81 -6.68 22.92 5.08
N PRO A 82 -7.34 22.99 3.91
CA PRO A 82 -8.80 23.03 3.80
C PRO A 82 -9.48 21.75 4.28
N TRP A 83 -8.78 20.62 4.32
CA TRP A 83 -9.34 19.33 4.69
C TRP A 83 -8.92 18.85 6.09
N SER A 84 -8.13 19.64 6.84
CA SER A 84 -7.61 19.26 8.16
C SER A 84 -8.70 18.89 9.16
N ASN A 85 -9.90 19.47 9.04
CA ASN A 85 -11.04 19.19 9.92
C ASN A 85 -11.90 17.99 9.49
N TYR A 86 -11.64 17.39 8.32
CA TYR A 86 -12.35 16.18 7.92
C TYR A 86 -11.78 14.95 8.61
N ILE A 87 -12.70 14.06 9.01
CA ILE A 87 -12.34 12.80 9.66
C ILE A 87 -12.32 11.71 8.58
N SER A 88 -11.23 10.95 8.55
CA SER A 88 -11.11 9.79 7.68
C SER A 88 -10.46 8.62 8.44
N PHE A 89 -10.79 7.42 8.01
CA PHE A 89 -10.13 6.17 8.38
C PHE A 89 -9.42 5.59 7.16
N GLY A 90 -8.57 4.57 7.34
CA GLY A 90 -7.77 3.97 6.28
C GLY A 90 -8.47 3.83 4.93
N PRO A 91 -9.65 3.16 4.82
CA PRO A 91 -10.34 3.01 3.53
C PRO A 91 -10.80 4.33 2.89
N GLY A 92 -11.19 5.32 3.70
CA GLY A 92 -11.53 6.66 3.20
C GLY A 92 -10.27 7.40 2.73
N THR A 93 -9.17 7.21 3.42
CA THR A 93 -7.87 7.80 3.07
C THR A 93 -7.31 7.17 1.78
N ASP A 94 -7.45 5.85 1.59
CA ASP A 94 -7.12 5.15 0.34
C ASP A 94 -7.90 5.72 -0.85
N ALA A 95 -9.19 6.00 -0.66
CA ALA A 95 -10.04 6.58 -1.69
C ALA A 95 -9.64 8.04 -2.01
N LEU A 96 -9.45 8.86 -0.97
CA LEU A 96 -9.04 10.27 -1.12
C LEU A 96 -7.61 10.44 -1.64
N GLY A 97 -6.76 9.45 -1.43
CA GLY A 97 -5.40 9.38 -2.00
C GLY A 97 -5.37 8.90 -3.46
N GLY A 98 -6.51 8.46 -4.02
CA GLY A 98 -6.62 7.98 -5.40
C GLY A 98 -6.39 6.47 -5.58
N LEU A 99 -5.81 5.77 -4.61
CA LEU A 99 -5.44 4.36 -4.72
C LEU A 99 -6.64 3.46 -5.04
N SER A 100 -7.80 3.70 -4.41
CA SER A 100 -9.02 2.93 -4.70
C SER A 100 -9.53 3.15 -6.11
N SER A 101 -9.30 4.31 -6.72
CA SER A 101 -9.79 4.62 -8.08
C SER A 101 -9.11 3.80 -9.15
N ILE A 102 -7.84 3.44 -8.95
CA ILE A 102 -7.04 2.63 -9.88
C ILE A 102 -7.03 1.14 -9.52
N THR A 103 -7.55 0.77 -8.35
CA THR A 103 -7.60 -0.62 -7.89
C THR A 103 -8.92 -1.27 -8.28
N GLY A 104 -8.87 -2.47 -8.84
CA GLY A 104 -10.04 -3.27 -9.21
C GLY A 104 -10.00 -3.78 -10.65
N TYR A 105 -11.06 -4.49 -11.03
CA TYR A 105 -11.17 -5.07 -12.36
C TYR A 105 -11.43 -4.01 -13.43
N LYS A 106 -10.93 -4.27 -14.63
CA LYS A 106 -11.22 -3.49 -15.84
C LYS A 106 -12.74 -3.38 -16.02
N ASN A 107 -13.23 -2.17 -16.21
CA ASN A 107 -14.68 -1.86 -16.30
C ASN A 107 -15.50 -2.17 -15.03
N GLY A 108 -14.86 -2.58 -13.93
CA GLY A 108 -15.51 -2.81 -12.66
C GLY A 108 -15.64 -1.56 -11.78
N ARG A 109 -16.12 -1.76 -10.55
CA ARG A 109 -16.15 -0.70 -9.53
C ARG A 109 -14.77 -0.53 -8.90
N PRO A 110 -14.45 0.65 -8.32
CA PRO A 110 -13.29 0.82 -7.47
C PRO A 110 -13.30 -0.15 -6.29
N HIS A 111 -12.14 -0.66 -5.95
CA HIS A 111 -11.95 -1.53 -4.79
C HIS A 111 -10.91 -0.95 -3.85
N LYS A 112 -11.07 -1.20 -2.55
CA LYS A 112 -9.99 -0.92 -1.61
C LYS A 112 -8.89 -1.98 -1.78
N PRO A 113 -7.61 -1.62 -1.67
CA PRO A 113 -6.49 -2.53 -1.91
C PRO A 113 -6.24 -3.56 -0.79
N GLY A 114 -7.10 -3.62 0.20
CA GLY A 114 -6.99 -4.53 1.35
C GLY A 114 -7.53 -3.91 2.62
N ASN A 115 -7.02 -4.33 3.77
CA ASN A 115 -7.41 -3.77 5.06
C ASN A 115 -6.43 -2.68 5.49
N PHE A 116 -6.92 -1.43 5.59
CA PHE A 116 -6.17 -0.31 6.16
C PHE A 116 -4.79 -0.08 5.52
N TYR A 117 -4.73 -0.07 4.17
CA TYR A 117 -3.47 0.09 3.45
C TYR A 117 -2.78 1.42 3.80
N ALA A 118 -3.54 2.53 3.81
CA ALA A 118 -3.03 3.85 4.18
C ALA A 118 -2.37 3.85 5.57
N ASP A 119 -2.98 3.19 6.55
CA ASP A 119 -2.47 3.12 7.92
C ASP A 119 -1.13 2.38 7.97
N HIS A 120 -1.04 1.19 7.36
CA HIS A 120 0.18 0.39 7.35
C HIS A 120 1.30 1.06 6.56
N ASN A 121 0.99 1.59 5.37
CA ASN A 121 1.97 2.31 4.56
C ASN A 121 2.51 3.54 5.27
N SER A 122 1.64 4.32 5.90
CA SER A 122 2.07 5.47 6.71
C SER A 122 2.94 5.06 7.89
N GLY A 123 2.70 3.87 8.47
CA GLY A 123 3.55 3.31 9.52
C GLY A 123 5.00 3.13 9.08
N PHE A 124 5.25 2.71 7.84
CA PHE A 124 6.62 2.63 7.28
C PHE A 124 7.25 4.01 7.09
N HIS A 125 6.47 5.00 6.63
CA HIS A 125 6.94 6.38 6.52
C HIS A 125 7.29 6.96 7.89
N VAL A 126 6.45 6.70 8.91
CA VAL A 126 6.71 7.08 10.30
C VAL A 126 8.00 6.45 10.81
N ALA A 127 8.19 5.15 10.61
CA ALA A 127 9.42 4.47 11.05
C ALA A 127 10.66 5.11 10.41
N THR A 128 10.61 5.40 9.12
CA THR A 128 11.69 6.07 8.38
C THR A 128 11.94 7.47 8.92
N GLY A 129 10.88 8.27 9.11
CA GLY A 129 10.96 9.62 9.69
C GLY A 129 11.55 9.62 11.10
N ILE A 130 11.14 8.68 11.95
CA ILE A 130 11.68 8.51 13.30
C ILE A 130 13.18 8.19 13.26
N MET A 131 13.61 7.29 12.38
CA MET A 131 15.05 6.97 12.25
C MET A 131 15.87 8.20 11.84
N ALA A 132 15.37 9.00 10.91
CA ALA A 132 16.01 10.26 10.51
C ALA A 132 16.05 11.27 11.67
N ALA A 133 14.94 11.40 12.41
CA ALA A 133 14.85 12.29 13.58
C ALA A 133 15.80 11.86 14.71
N LEU A 134 15.91 10.56 14.98
CA LEU A 134 16.84 10.01 15.96
C LEU A 134 18.30 10.28 15.54
N PHE A 135 18.62 10.11 14.27
CA PHE A 135 19.96 10.43 13.77
C PHE A 135 20.28 11.92 13.91
N ARG A 136 19.31 12.81 13.60
CA ARG A 136 19.45 14.25 13.81
C ARG A 136 19.64 14.55 15.30
N ARG A 137 18.81 14.02 16.18
CA ARG A 137 18.91 14.19 17.64
C ARG A 137 20.27 13.73 18.16
N TYR A 138 20.78 12.60 17.69
CA TYR A 138 22.11 12.13 18.05
C TYR A 138 23.22 13.12 17.69
N LYS A 139 23.08 13.84 16.58
CA LYS A 139 24.08 14.83 16.11
C LYS A 139 23.95 16.20 16.78
N THR A 140 22.72 16.63 17.07
CA THR A 140 22.42 18.00 17.50
C THR A 140 21.94 18.13 18.93
N GLY A 141 21.47 17.05 19.56
CA GLY A 141 20.78 17.07 20.84
C GLY A 141 19.32 17.57 20.76
N GLU A 142 18.81 17.90 19.56
CA GLU A 142 17.49 18.50 19.38
C GLU A 142 16.44 17.48 18.99
N GLY A 143 15.25 17.56 19.65
CA GLY A 143 14.04 16.89 19.21
C GLY A 143 13.39 17.58 18.02
N GLN A 144 12.32 16.99 17.49
CA GLN A 144 11.51 17.60 16.43
C GLN A 144 10.10 17.04 16.38
N HIS A 145 9.18 17.81 15.79
CA HIS A 145 7.86 17.35 15.42
C HIS A 145 7.85 16.88 13.96
N LEU A 146 7.35 15.68 13.73
CA LEU A 146 7.14 15.11 12.42
C LEU A 146 5.65 15.03 12.13
N GLU A 147 5.25 15.44 10.95
CA GLU A 147 3.91 15.20 10.42
C GLU A 147 4.02 14.20 9.27
N ILE A 148 3.26 13.11 9.36
CA ILE A 148 3.12 12.11 8.30
C ILE A 148 1.64 11.99 7.95
N VAL A 149 1.25 12.61 6.86
CA VAL A 149 -0.15 12.63 6.40
C VAL A 149 -0.47 11.31 5.71
N LEU A 150 -1.48 10.58 6.21
CA LEU A 150 -1.81 9.25 5.69
C LEU A 150 -2.16 9.28 4.20
N ARG A 151 -2.90 10.31 3.76
CA ARG A 151 -3.25 10.49 2.34
C ARG A 151 -2.00 10.68 1.47
N GLU A 152 -1.06 11.51 1.91
CA GLU A 152 0.16 11.78 1.14
C GLU A 152 1.07 10.56 1.06
N ALA A 153 1.19 9.82 2.15
CA ALA A 153 1.87 8.52 2.15
C ALA A 153 1.21 7.53 1.19
N THR A 154 -0.13 7.53 1.09
CA THR A 154 -0.85 6.72 0.09
C THR A 154 -0.60 7.20 -1.33
N MET A 155 -0.60 8.52 -1.56
CA MET A 155 -0.33 9.10 -2.88
C MET A 155 1.10 8.78 -3.38
N SER A 156 2.06 8.67 -2.47
CA SER A 156 3.45 8.36 -2.85
C SER A 156 3.63 7.02 -3.53
N VAL A 157 2.77 6.02 -3.26
CA VAL A 157 2.85 4.69 -3.89
C VAL A 157 2.20 4.61 -5.27
N ILE A 158 1.53 5.67 -5.69
CA ILE A 158 0.90 5.80 -7.01
C ILE A 158 1.39 7.07 -7.72
N GLY A 159 2.60 7.52 -7.39
CA GLY A 159 3.15 8.79 -7.88
C GLY A 159 3.22 8.87 -9.40
N GLU A 160 3.49 7.77 -10.09
CA GLU A 160 3.54 7.67 -11.55
C GLU A 160 2.21 8.07 -12.22
N TYR A 161 1.07 7.76 -11.63
CA TYR A 161 -0.24 8.13 -12.17
C TYR A 161 -0.49 9.65 -12.10
N PHE A 162 0.02 10.31 -11.06
CA PHE A 162 -0.03 11.78 -10.98
C PHE A 162 0.85 12.43 -12.04
N ILE A 163 2.04 11.88 -12.27
CA ILE A 163 2.94 12.35 -13.31
C ILE A 163 2.34 12.11 -14.69
N GLU A 164 1.81 10.91 -14.95
CA GLU A 164 1.13 10.59 -16.21
C GLU A 164 -0.01 11.56 -16.50
N TYR A 165 -0.84 11.85 -15.50
CA TYR A 165 -1.94 12.81 -15.65
C TYR A 165 -1.45 14.21 -16.05
N GLN A 166 -0.35 14.69 -15.45
CA GLN A 166 0.21 16.00 -15.80
C GLN A 166 0.68 16.11 -17.26
N PHE A 167 1.12 15.01 -17.84
CA PHE A 167 1.55 14.97 -19.25
C PHE A 167 0.42 14.71 -20.22
N THR A 168 -0.57 13.91 -19.83
CA THR A 168 -1.59 13.40 -20.75
C THR A 168 -2.94 14.04 -20.57
N GLU A 169 -3.21 14.66 -19.43
CA GLU A 169 -4.52 15.17 -18.95
C GLU A 169 -5.61 14.06 -18.95
N LYS A 170 -5.20 12.79 -18.94
CA LYS A 170 -6.12 11.65 -18.94
C LYS A 170 -6.19 11.00 -17.58
N GLU A 171 -7.40 10.82 -17.07
CA GLU A 171 -7.61 10.09 -15.84
C GLU A 171 -7.16 8.63 -15.98
N PRO A 172 -6.35 8.11 -15.03
CA PRO A 172 -5.92 6.73 -15.06
C PRO A 172 -7.11 5.78 -14.93
N LYS A 173 -7.07 4.70 -15.71
CA LYS A 173 -8.11 3.66 -15.70
C LYS A 173 -7.66 2.44 -14.93
N ARG A 174 -8.62 1.76 -14.31
CA ARG A 174 -8.35 0.42 -13.75
C ARG A 174 -8.04 -0.56 -14.86
N ILE A 175 -6.92 -1.22 -14.75
CA ILE A 175 -6.45 -2.18 -15.75
C ILE A 175 -6.59 -3.64 -15.28
N GLY A 176 -7.04 -3.86 -14.03
CA GLY A 176 -7.14 -5.21 -13.45
C GLY A 176 -5.76 -5.84 -13.31
N ASN A 177 -5.62 -7.03 -13.86
CA ASN A 177 -4.34 -7.77 -13.90
C ASN A 177 -3.53 -7.51 -15.17
N ASP A 178 -3.89 -6.49 -15.97
CA ASP A 178 -3.10 -6.10 -17.14
C ASP A 178 -1.84 -5.34 -16.69
N HIS A 179 -0.86 -5.28 -17.59
CA HIS A 179 0.32 -4.44 -17.44
C HIS A 179 0.41 -3.42 -18.59
N PRO A 180 0.82 -2.16 -18.37
CA PRO A 180 0.85 -1.15 -19.44
C PRO A 180 1.84 -1.47 -20.56
N VAL A 181 2.93 -2.16 -20.26
CA VAL A 181 4.02 -2.46 -21.20
C VAL A 181 3.99 -3.92 -21.64
N PHE A 182 3.90 -4.87 -20.73
CA PHE A 182 4.07 -6.31 -21.00
C PHE A 182 2.77 -6.99 -21.45
N TYR A 183 2.88 -7.95 -22.37
CA TYR A 183 1.74 -8.76 -22.76
C TYR A 183 2.19 -10.04 -23.53
N PRO A 184 1.59 -11.24 -23.26
CA PRO A 184 0.56 -11.48 -22.25
C PRO A 184 1.04 -11.25 -20.83
N HIS A 185 0.13 -10.70 -20.01
CA HIS A 185 0.34 -10.47 -18.59
C HIS A 185 -1.00 -10.64 -17.88
N GLY A 186 -1.07 -11.55 -16.93
CA GLY A 186 -2.34 -11.83 -16.26
C GLY A 186 -2.28 -12.99 -15.29
N ILE A 187 -3.47 -13.35 -14.79
CA ILE A 187 -3.69 -14.47 -13.89
C ILE A 187 -4.59 -15.48 -14.62
N PHE A 188 -4.12 -16.71 -14.74
CA PHE A 188 -4.78 -17.77 -15.48
C PHE A 188 -5.20 -18.92 -14.58
N GLN A 189 -6.38 -19.47 -14.80
CA GLN A 189 -6.88 -20.58 -14.02
C GLN A 189 -6.13 -21.87 -14.35
N CYS A 190 -5.73 -22.60 -13.30
CA CYS A 190 -5.11 -23.92 -13.40
C CYS A 190 -6.10 -25.04 -13.04
N LYS A 191 -5.66 -26.30 -13.14
CA LYS A 191 -6.42 -27.47 -12.71
C LYS A 191 -6.63 -27.43 -11.20
N GLY A 192 -7.87 -27.60 -10.78
CA GLY A 192 -8.29 -27.63 -9.39
C GLY A 192 -9.29 -26.54 -9.06
N ASP A 193 -9.77 -26.53 -7.81
CA ASP A 193 -10.64 -25.51 -7.27
C ASP A 193 -9.77 -24.35 -6.76
N ASP A 194 -10.10 -23.13 -7.18
CA ASP A 194 -9.37 -21.89 -6.80
C ASP A 194 -7.83 -21.97 -7.00
N SER A 195 -7.40 -22.60 -8.10
CA SER A 195 -5.98 -22.77 -8.46
C SER A 195 -5.63 -21.86 -9.63
N TRP A 196 -4.62 -21.00 -9.43
CA TRP A 196 -4.26 -19.92 -10.36
C TRP A 196 -2.75 -19.82 -10.53
N ILE A 197 -2.32 -19.26 -11.66
CA ILE A 197 -0.94 -18.93 -12.00
C ILE A 197 -0.85 -17.50 -12.57
N ALA A 198 0.12 -16.74 -12.15
CA ALA A 198 0.47 -15.46 -12.78
C ALA A 198 1.51 -15.72 -13.88
N ILE A 199 1.26 -15.20 -15.07
CA ILE A 199 2.18 -15.28 -16.22
C ILE A 199 2.44 -13.85 -16.69
N SER A 200 3.72 -13.50 -16.88
CA SER A 200 4.18 -12.25 -17.50
C SER A 200 5.17 -12.56 -18.60
N VAL A 201 4.99 -11.95 -19.75
CA VAL A 201 5.88 -12.05 -20.91
C VAL A 201 6.43 -10.67 -21.20
N GLU A 202 7.72 -10.47 -20.96
CA GLU A 202 8.37 -9.17 -21.01
C GLU A 202 9.18 -8.93 -22.29
N SER A 203 9.47 -10.01 -23.03
CA SER A 203 10.25 -9.97 -24.26
C SER A 203 9.65 -10.84 -25.38
N ASN A 204 10.10 -10.60 -26.61
CA ASN A 204 9.70 -11.45 -27.74
C ASN A 204 10.30 -12.86 -27.64
N GLN A 205 11.43 -13.01 -26.98
CA GLN A 205 12.00 -14.34 -26.74
C GLN A 205 11.14 -15.14 -25.78
N GLU A 206 10.70 -14.53 -24.68
CA GLU A 206 9.76 -15.17 -23.74
C GLU A 206 8.41 -15.47 -24.40
N TRP A 207 7.93 -14.62 -25.33
CA TRP A 207 6.75 -14.91 -26.12
C TRP A 207 6.90 -16.19 -26.93
N GLN A 208 8.02 -16.35 -27.62
CA GLN A 208 8.31 -17.57 -28.38
C GLN A 208 8.42 -18.78 -27.45
N THR A 209 9.10 -18.62 -26.32
CA THR A 209 9.21 -19.68 -25.31
C THR A 209 7.84 -20.07 -24.75
N LEU A 210 6.96 -19.10 -24.45
CA LEU A 210 5.59 -19.37 -24.02
C LEU A 210 4.84 -20.21 -25.07
N CYS A 211 4.87 -19.80 -26.33
CA CYS A 211 4.22 -20.54 -27.42
C CYS A 211 4.75 -21.98 -27.57
N GLU A 212 6.05 -22.18 -27.34
CA GLU A 212 6.65 -23.53 -27.34
C GLU A 212 6.17 -24.36 -26.14
N VAL A 213 6.13 -23.77 -24.94
CA VAL A 213 5.72 -24.47 -23.72
C VAL A 213 4.25 -24.88 -23.78
N ILE A 214 3.39 -24.01 -24.33
CA ILE A 214 1.95 -24.34 -24.50
C ILE A 214 1.67 -25.14 -25.74
N GLU A 215 2.71 -25.47 -26.52
CA GLU A 215 2.66 -26.24 -27.76
C GLU A 215 1.74 -25.63 -28.86
N SER A 216 1.58 -24.30 -28.82
CA SER A 216 0.79 -23.56 -29.82
C SER A 216 1.61 -23.22 -31.05
N THR A 217 1.53 -24.04 -32.06
CA THR A 217 2.14 -23.77 -33.35
C THR A 217 1.46 -22.63 -34.10
N GLU A 218 0.18 -22.40 -33.82
CA GLU A 218 -0.59 -21.33 -34.43
C GLU A 218 -0.09 -19.97 -33.94
N LEU A 219 -0.01 -19.74 -32.60
CA LEU A 219 0.49 -18.50 -32.03
C LEU A 219 1.98 -18.27 -32.34
N LYS A 220 2.78 -19.37 -32.36
CA LYS A 220 4.22 -19.30 -32.64
C LYS A 220 4.54 -18.80 -34.02
N ASN A 221 3.80 -19.27 -35.03
CA ASN A 221 4.05 -18.99 -36.44
C ASN A 221 3.27 -17.78 -36.98
N ASP A 222 2.47 -17.14 -36.16
CA ASP A 222 1.70 -15.95 -36.50
C ASP A 222 2.62 -14.72 -36.50
N ASN A 223 3.04 -14.28 -37.69
CA ASN A 223 3.90 -13.11 -37.84
C ASN A 223 3.29 -11.81 -37.35
N ASP A 224 1.97 -11.74 -37.29
CA ASP A 224 1.28 -10.56 -36.77
C ASP A 224 1.42 -10.42 -35.26
N LEU A 225 1.81 -11.49 -34.55
CA LEU A 225 1.98 -11.50 -33.10
C LEU A 225 3.41 -11.18 -32.62
N THR A 226 4.29 -10.69 -33.49
CA THR A 226 5.66 -10.30 -33.12
C THR A 226 5.67 -9.07 -32.17
N GLU A 227 4.75 -8.15 -32.40
CA GLU A 227 4.66 -6.92 -31.59
C GLU A 227 3.68 -7.03 -30.43
N VAL A 228 4.03 -6.44 -29.27
CA VAL A 228 3.17 -6.43 -28.08
C VAL A 228 1.79 -5.80 -28.36
N SER A 229 1.76 -4.74 -29.17
CA SER A 229 0.53 -4.08 -29.60
C SER A 229 -0.42 -5.01 -30.36
N SER A 230 0.12 -5.80 -31.26
CA SER A 230 -0.64 -6.78 -32.03
C SER A 230 -1.12 -7.94 -31.15
N ARG A 231 -0.29 -8.42 -30.24
CA ARG A 231 -0.72 -9.42 -29.24
C ARG A 231 -1.89 -8.90 -28.39
N ARG A 232 -1.87 -7.63 -28.00
CA ARG A 232 -3.00 -7.01 -27.26
C ARG A 232 -4.29 -6.93 -28.04
N LEU A 233 -4.21 -6.72 -29.36
CA LEU A 233 -5.39 -6.72 -30.24
C LEU A 233 -5.99 -8.12 -30.38
N ASN A 234 -5.16 -9.16 -30.31
CA ASN A 234 -5.54 -10.57 -30.39
C ASN A 234 -5.73 -11.23 -29.00
N ARG A 235 -6.01 -10.41 -27.97
CA ARG A 235 -6.11 -10.81 -26.56
C ARG A 235 -6.97 -12.04 -26.35
N GLU A 236 -8.19 -12.06 -26.87
CA GLU A 236 -9.17 -13.11 -26.61
C GLU A 236 -8.63 -14.49 -27.08
N LYS A 237 -8.02 -14.53 -28.27
CA LYS A 237 -7.40 -15.74 -28.80
C LYS A 237 -6.25 -16.22 -27.94
N ILE A 238 -5.33 -15.33 -27.58
CA ILE A 238 -4.12 -15.66 -26.81
C ILE A 238 -4.48 -16.12 -25.39
N GLU A 239 -5.35 -15.38 -24.71
CA GLU A 239 -5.76 -15.73 -23.34
C GLU A 239 -6.55 -17.03 -23.29
N LEU A 240 -7.33 -17.34 -24.33
CA LEU A 240 -8.04 -18.63 -24.45
C LEU A 240 -7.05 -19.79 -24.52
N GLU A 241 -6.08 -19.74 -25.42
CA GLU A 241 -5.09 -20.81 -25.56
C GLU A 241 -4.26 -21.02 -24.30
N ILE A 242 -3.80 -19.92 -23.68
CA ILE A 242 -3.08 -20.01 -22.41
C ILE A 242 -3.96 -20.66 -21.34
N THR A 243 -5.21 -20.22 -21.25
CA THR A 243 -6.16 -20.72 -20.23
C THR A 243 -6.48 -22.22 -20.45
N ASP A 244 -6.70 -22.65 -21.67
CA ASP A 244 -7.00 -24.05 -21.99
C ASP A 244 -5.81 -24.94 -21.64
N TRP A 245 -4.61 -24.48 -21.89
CA TRP A 245 -3.39 -25.21 -21.53
C TRP A 245 -3.18 -25.25 -20.01
N THR A 246 -3.33 -24.11 -19.29
CA THR A 246 -3.12 -24.04 -17.84
C THR A 246 -4.16 -24.83 -17.07
N LYS A 247 -5.43 -24.83 -17.52
CA LYS A 247 -6.53 -25.61 -16.88
C LYS A 247 -6.29 -27.11 -16.88
N SER A 248 -5.44 -27.62 -17.77
CA SER A 248 -5.10 -29.04 -17.81
C SER A 248 -4.05 -29.46 -16.77
N LYS A 249 -3.36 -28.51 -16.14
CA LYS A 249 -2.18 -28.71 -15.29
C LYS A 249 -2.35 -28.03 -13.92
N SER A 250 -1.69 -28.55 -12.90
CA SER A 250 -1.57 -27.83 -11.62
C SER A 250 -0.71 -26.56 -11.77
N ASN A 251 -0.93 -25.57 -10.92
CA ASN A 251 -0.14 -24.34 -10.92
C ASN A 251 1.37 -24.62 -10.72
N LYS A 252 1.71 -25.66 -9.93
CA LYS A 252 3.11 -26.06 -9.76
C LYS A 252 3.70 -26.64 -11.03
N GLU A 253 2.98 -27.50 -11.76
CA GLU A 253 3.44 -28.02 -13.05
C GLU A 253 3.64 -26.91 -14.07
N VAL A 254 2.71 -25.96 -14.16
CA VAL A 254 2.84 -24.78 -15.02
C VAL A 254 4.09 -23.97 -14.65
N MET A 255 4.28 -23.66 -13.37
CA MET A 255 5.45 -22.93 -12.88
C MET A 255 6.75 -23.65 -13.25
N ASP A 256 6.85 -24.95 -12.95
CA ASP A 256 8.07 -25.73 -13.19
C ASP A 256 8.39 -25.79 -14.71
N LEU A 257 7.38 -25.95 -15.57
CA LEU A 257 7.56 -25.97 -17.03
C LEU A 257 8.03 -24.61 -17.58
N MET A 258 7.47 -23.51 -17.09
CA MET A 258 7.85 -22.16 -17.52
C MET A 258 9.26 -21.81 -17.03
N GLN A 259 9.54 -22.00 -15.74
CA GLN A 259 10.82 -21.65 -15.12
C GLN A 259 12.01 -22.48 -15.66
N THR A 260 11.74 -23.68 -16.16
CA THR A 260 12.80 -24.52 -16.75
C THR A 260 13.25 -24.02 -18.13
N ARG A 261 12.45 -23.19 -18.76
CA ARG A 261 12.69 -22.69 -20.13
C ARG A 261 13.20 -21.25 -20.19
N GLY A 262 13.24 -20.54 -19.03
CA GLY A 262 13.76 -19.18 -18.88
C GLY A 262 12.76 -18.21 -18.33
#